data_404f548ecec4276cb0b124502b94dc91
#
_entry.id   404f548ecec4276cb0b124502b94dc91
#
_cell.length_a   1.000
_cell.length_b   1.000
_cell.length_c   1.000
_cell.angle_alpha   90.00
_cell.angle_beta   90.00
_cell.angle_gamma   90.00
#
_symmetry.space_group_name_H-M   'P 1'
#
loop_
_entity.id
_entity.type
_entity.pdbx_description
1 polymer ?
#
loop_
_entity_poly.entity_id
_entity_poly.type
_entity_poly.pdbx_seq_one_letter_code
_entity_poly.pdbx_strand_id
1 'polypeptide(L)'
;MNLMLLLAQVAPALADSVAGANPVLTPIAAPDEMNLWSMAVKGGWIMIVLGLLSILCFYILFERNYVIRKAGKEDPMFMDKIKDYILDGEIKAAIAYCRSVNTPAARMIEKGISRLGRPVNDVQAAIENVGNIEVAKLEKGLTIMATISGGAPMIGFLGTVTGMVRAFYEMANAGNNIDITLLSGGIYEAMITTVGGLIVGIIAMFAYNYLVTLVDGVVNKMEAKTMAFMDLLNEPAS
;
A
#
# COMPACT_ATOMS: atom_id res chain seq x y z
N MET A 1 -5.86 -70.48 41.52
CA MET A 1 -4.40 -70.47 41.22
C MET A 1 -4.04 -69.08 40.89
N ASN A 2 -3.22 -68.47 41.70
CA ASN A 2 -3.24 -67.04 42.06
C ASN A 2 -2.74 -66.05 40.98
N LEU A 3 -3.61 -65.18 40.51
CA LEU A 3 -3.30 -64.06 39.66
C LEU A 3 -2.19 -63.14 40.26
N MET A 4 -2.09 -63.05 41.58
CA MET A 4 -1.03 -62.33 42.29
C MET A 4 0.39 -62.93 42.08
N LEU A 5 0.53 -64.26 41.91
CA LEU A 5 1.81 -64.85 41.62
C LEU A 5 2.28 -64.63 40.19
N LEU A 6 1.34 -64.50 39.25
CA LEU A 6 1.63 -64.19 37.86
C LEU A 6 2.05 -62.74 37.70
N LEU A 7 1.43 -61.83 38.45
CA LEU A 7 1.80 -60.41 38.49
C LEU A 7 3.15 -60.13 39.14
N ALA A 8 3.51 -60.92 40.14
CA ALA A 8 4.79 -60.81 40.81
C ALA A 8 6.00 -61.36 39.95
N GLN A 9 5.76 -62.22 38.96
CA GLN A 9 6.77 -62.65 38.01
C GLN A 9 6.92 -61.73 36.78
N VAL A 10 5.88 -61.03 36.39
CA VAL A 10 5.91 -60.15 35.22
C VAL A 10 6.46 -58.74 35.56
N ALA A 11 6.29 -58.29 36.83
CA ALA A 11 6.75 -56.98 37.27
C ALA A 11 8.27 -56.75 37.13
N PRO A 12 9.18 -57.67 37.50
CA PRO A 12 10.62 -57.45 37.28
C PRO A 12 11.03 -57.46 35.81
N ALA A 13 10.41 -58.30 34.96
CA ALA A 13 10.71 -58.35 33.55
C ALA A 13 10.29 -57.08 32.76
N LEU A 14 9.23 -56.42 33.20
CA LEU A 14 8.82 -55.10 32.69
C LEU A 14 9.73 -53.97 33.16
N ALA A 15 10.21 -54.05 34.40
CA ALA A 15 11.13 -53.07 34.96
C ALA A 15 12.51 -53.08 34.25
N ASP A 16 13.03 -54.27 33.92
CA ASP A 16 14.30 -54.39 33.20
C ASP A 16 14.18 -53.97 31.73
N SER A 17 13.03 -54.14 31.07
CA SER A 17 12.82 -53.70 29.70
C SER A 17 12.68 -52.15 29.59
N VAL A 18 12.25 -51.49 30.66
CA VAL A 18 12.17 -50.02 30.73
C VAL A 18 13.49 -49.37 31.17
N ALA A 19 14.30 -50.09 31.98
CA ALA A 19 15.61 -49.60 32.44
C ALA A 19 16.70 -49.61 31.35
N GLY A 20 16.53 -50.40 30.28
CA GLY A 20 17.46 -50.42 29.13
C GLY A 20 17.23 -49.37 28.06
N ALA A 21 16.09 -48.70 28.10
CA ALA A 21 15.82 -47.54 27.23
C ALA A 21 16.28 -46.27 27.95
N ASN A 22 17.57 -45.94 27.92
CA ASN A 22 18.00 -44.58 28.09
C ASN A 22 17.34 -43.78 26.96
N PRO A 23 16.35 -42.91 27.21
CA PRO A 23 16.01 -41.93 26.25
C PRO A 23 17.26 -41.04 26.13
N VAL A 24 18.03 -41.21 25.05
CA VAL A 24 18.91 -40.15 24.61
C VAL A 24 17.98 -38.96 24.36
N LEU A 25 17.80 -38.16 25.42
CA LEU A 25 17.26 -36.82 25.27
C LEU A 25 18.31 -36.06 24.44
N THR A 26 18.30 -36.34 23.13
CA THR A 26 18.89 -35.36 22.21
C THR A 26 18.20 -34.04 22.57
N PRO A 27 18.94 -33.00 22.95
CA PRO A 27 18.33 -31.69 23.17
C PRO A 27 17.50 -31.43 21.91
N ILE A 28 16.18 -31.33 22.05
CA ILE A 28 15.33 -30.78 20.99
C ILE A 28 15.96 -29.45 20.74
N ALA A 29 16.66 -29.32 19.59
CA ALA A 29 17.22 -28.06 19.16
C ALA A 29 16.09 -27.04 19.34
N ALA A 30 16.33 -26.02 20.15
CA ALA A 30 15.35 -24.97 20.38
C ALA A 30 14.82 -24.56 19.00
N PRO A 31 13.49 -24.50 18.81
CA PRO A 31 12.95 -24.15 17.50
C PRO A 31 13.60 -22.84 17.09
N ASP A 32 14.26 -22.83 15.93
CA ASP A 32 14.83 -21.61 15.34
C ASP A 32 13.79 -20.52 15.52
N GLU A 33 14.11 -19.49 16.27
CA GLU A 33 13.19 -18.37 16.49
C GLU A 33 12.76 -17.88 15.12
N MET A 34 11.45 -17.98 14.82
CA MET A 34 10.89 -17.58 13.53
C MET A 34 10.92 -16.06 13.44
N ASN A 35 12.08 -15.51 13.15
CA ASN A 35 12.26 -14.10 12.88
C ASN A 35 11.76 -13.77 11.46
N LEU A 36 11.03 -12.64 11.30
CA LEU A 36 10.56 -12.19 10.00
C LEU A 36 11.69 -12.10 8.96
N TRP A 37 12.92 -11.80 9.41
CA TRP A 37 14.09 -11.77 8.54
C TRP A 37 14.50 -13.17 8.04
N SER A 38 14.51 -14.18 8.91
CA SER A 38 14.80 -15.56 8.51
C SER A 38 13.74 -16.11 7.55
N MET A 39 12.47 -15.71 7.74
CA MET A 39 11.38 -16.03 6.81
C MET A 39 11.61 -15.35 5.44
N ALA A 40 11.98 -14.06 5.41
CA ALA A 40 12.24 -13.37 4.17
C ALA A 40 13.36 -14.01 3.33
N VAL A 41 14.44 -14.49 3.97
CA VAL A 41 15.55 -15.17 3.30
C VAL A 41 15.13 -16.55 2.77
N LYS A 42 14.26 -17.28 3.48
CA LYS A 42 13.76 -18.61 3.10
C LYS A 42 12.69 -18.58 1.99
N GLY A 43 12.09 -17.43 1.70
CA GLY A 43 11.01 -17.29 0.69
C GLY A 43 11.49 -17.18 -0.76
N GLY A 44 12.76 -17.41 -1.04
CA GLY A 44 13.31 -17.47 -2.39
C GLY A 44 13.28 -16.14 -3.17
N TRP A 45 13.42 -16.20 -4.51
CA TRP A 45 13.53 -15.02 -5.38
C TRP A 45 12.25 -14.15 -5.40
N ILE A 46 11.08 -14.75 -5.14
CA ILE A 46 9.78 -14.04 -5.10
C ILE A 46 9.76 -13.02 -3.96
N MET A 47 10.41 -13.32 -2.83
CA MET A 47 10.53 -12.36 -1.73
C MET A 47 11.34 -11.12 -2.10
N ILE A 48 12.30 -11.24 -3.01
CA ILE A 48 13.05 -10.08 -3.53
C ILE A 48 12.11 -9.16 -4.32
N VAL A 49 11.26 -9.74 -5.18
CA VAL A 49 10.26 -8.97 -5.94
C VAL A 49 9.27 -8.27 -4.99
N LEU A 50 8.75 -8.98 -3.99
CA LEU A 50 7.85 -8.40 -2.98
C LEU A 50 8.55 -7.31 -2.16
N GLY A 51 9.83 -7.49 -1.83
CA GLY A 51 10.65 -6.48 -1.16
C GLY A 51 10.79 -5.20 -2.00
N LEU A 52 11.07 -5.33 -3.30
CA LEU A 52 11.14 -4.18 -4.22
C LEU A 52 9.79 -3.47 -4.34
N LEU A 53 8.68 -4.20 -4.44
CA LEU A 53 7.34 -3.63 -4.46
C LEU A 53 7.01 -2.90 -3.15
N SER A 54 7.44 -3.44 -2.01
CA SER A 54 7.29 -2.80 -0.69
C SER A 54 8.04 -1.46 -0.64
N ILE A 55 9.31 -1.43 -1.06
CA ILE A 55 10.12 -0.21 -1.11
C ILE A 55 9.47 0.83 -2.02
N LEU A 56 9.01 0.42 -3.21
CA LEU A 56 8.31 1.30 -4.15
C LEU A 56 7.02 1.86 -3.56
N CYS A 57 6.25 1.03 -2.84
CA CYS A 57 5.02 1.44 -2.17
C CYS A 57 5.30 2.52 -1.11
N PHE A 58 6.29 2.33 -0.25
CA PHE A 58 6.68 3.32 0.76
C PHE A 58 7.20 4.62 0.13
N TYR A 59 8.02 4.51 -0.93
CA TYR A 59 8.50 5.69 -1.66
C TYR A 59 7.34 6.54 -2.19
N ILE A 60 6.38 5.92 -2.90
CA ILE A 60 5.21 6.61 -3.44
C ILE A 60 4.36 7.20 -2.31
N LEU A 61 4.14 6.45 -1.21
CA LEU A 61 3.37 6.92 -0.07
C LEU A 61 3.94 8.22 0.50
N PHE A 62 5.24 8.27 0.79
CA PHE A 62 5.87 9.45 1.37
C PHE A 62 5.92 10.62 0.39
N GLU A 63 6.30 10.37 -0.86
CA GLU A 63 6.37 11.41 -1.90
C GLU A 63 4.98 12.03 -2.14
N ARG A 64 3.96 11.20 -2.35
CA ARG A 64 2.60 11.67 -2.61
C ARG A 64 1.96 12.36 -1.42
N ASN A 65 2.12 11.82 -0.22
CA ASN A 65 1.64 12.46 1.00
C ASN A 65 2.19 13.90 1.15
N TYR A 66 3.50 14.09 0.85
CA TYR A 66 4.10 15.42 0.90
C TYR A 66 3.53 16.35 -0.18
N VAL A 67 3.42 15.89 -1.43
CA VAL A 67 2.92 16.67 -2.56
C VAL A 67 1.47 17.07 -2.36
N ILE A 68 0.59 16.13 -1.98
CA ILE A 68 -0.85 16.36 -1.81
C ILE A 68 -1.10 17.31 -0.62
N ARG A 69 -0.41 17.09 0.50
CA ARG A 69 -0.52 17.99 1.67
C ARG A 69 -0.04 19.42 1.35
N LYS A 70 1.01 19.55 0.54
CA LYS A 70 1.49 20.87 0.09
C LYS A 70 0.48 21.54 -0.83
N ALA A 71 -0.16 20.78 -1.73
CA ALA A 71 -1.20 21.27 -2.62
C ALA A 71 -2.47 21.74 -1.87
N GLY A 72 -2.80 21.06 -0.76
CA GLY A 72 -3.95 21.39 0.10
C GLY A 72 -3.71 22.50 1.11
N LYS A 73 -2.49 23.07 1.20
CA LYS A 73 -2.22 24.26 2.02
C LYS A 73 -2.82 25.48 1.34
N GLU A 74 -3.84 26.04 1.95
CA GLU A 74 -4.53 27.23 1.45
C GLU A 74 -4.40 28.38 2.43
N ASP A 75 -4.29 29.60 1.87
CA ASP A 75 -4.52 30.84 2.61
C ASP A 75 -6.05 31.07 2.72
N PRO A 76 -6.62 31.13 3.94
CA PRO A 76 -8.04 31.43 4.11
C PRO A 76 -8.48 32.74 3.44
N MET A 77 -7.58 33.71 3.41
CA MET A 77 -7.85 35.03 2.83
C MET A 77 -7.61 35.12 1.30
N PHE A 78 -7.30 33.95 0.66
CA PHE A 78 -6.98 33.96 -0.77
C PHE A 78 -8.09 34.52 -1.64
N MET A 79 -9.34 34.09 -1.42
CA MET A 79 -10.48 34.57 -2.22
C MET A 79 -10.83 36.00 -1.94
N ASP A 80 -10.71 36.48 -0.69
CA ASP A 80 -10.97 37.86 -0.33
C ASP A 80 -10.01 38.82 -1.07
N LYS A 81 -8.72 38.50 -1.07
CA LYS A 81 -7.72 39.27 -1.83
C LYS A 81 -7.97 39.26 -3.33
N ILE A 82 -8.41 38.11 -3.89
CA ILE A 82 -8.78 38.04 -5.32
C ILE A 82 -9.99 38.92 -5.61
N LYS A 83 -10.99 38.91 -4.71
CA LYS A 83 -12.17 39.77 -4.81
C LYS A 83 -11.76 41.25 -4.82
N ASP A 84 -10.91 41.69 -3.89
CA ASP A 84 -10.43 43.06 -3.81
C ASP A 84 -9.72 43.48 -5.11
N TYR A 85 -8.76 42.71 -5.61
CA TYR A 85 -8.06 43.01 -6.87
C TYR A 85 -8.98 43.09 -8.09
N ILE A 86 -10.04 42.25 -8.13
CA ILE A 86 -11.00 42.27 -9.25
C ILE A 86 -11.88 43.52 -9.17
N LEU A 87 -12.36 43.88 -7.98
CA LEU A 87 -13.19 45.07 -7.77
C LEU A 87 -12.42 46.38 -8.05
N ASP A 88 -11.12 46.39 -7.69
CA ASP A 88 -10.23 47.54 -7.97
C ASP A 88 -9.79 47.60 -9.46
N GLY A 89 -10.16 46.60 -10.27
CA GLY A 89 -9.77 46.50 -11.68
C GLY A 89 -8.30 46.08 -11.91
N GLU A 90 -7.60 45.69 -10.85
CA GLU A 90 -6.17 45.32 -10.89
C GLU A 90 -5.96 43.86 -11.35
N ILE A 91 -6.45 43.51 -12.54
CA ILE A 91 -6.39 42.11 -13.08
C ILE A 91 -4.98 41.57 -13.12
N LYS A 92 -3.96 42.41 -13.44
CA LYS A 92 -2.58 41.98 -13.50
C LYS A 92 -2.04 41.61 -12.10
N ALA A 93 -2.43 42.37 -11.07
CA ALA A 93 -2.06 42.08 -9.69
C ALA A 93 -2.70 40.76 -9.19
N ALA A 94 -3.99 40.56 -9.50
CA ALA A 94 -4.68 39.29 -9.20
C ALA A 94 -3.97 38.07 -9.81
N ILE A 95 -3.57 38.13 -11.09
CA ILE A 95 -2.82 37.04 -11.76
C ILE A 95 -1.46 36.84 -11.09
N ALA A 96 -0.72 37.91 -10.78
CA ALA A 96 0.58 37.82 -10.12
C ALA A 96 0.45 37.20 -8.72
N TYR A 97 -0.60 37.53 -7.99
CA TYR A 97 -0.89 36.94 -6.69
C TYR A 97 -1.20 35.43 -6.79
N CYS A 98 -2.05 35.01 -7.74
CA CYS A 98 -2.31 33.58 -7.99
C CYS A 98 -1.00 32.81 -8.25
N ARG A 99 -0.11 33.39 -9.08
CA ARG A 99 1.21 32.77 -9.37
C ARG A 99 2.11 32.65 -8.14
N SER A 100 2.06 33.63 -7.24
CA SER A 100 2.86 33.62 -6.01
C SER A 100 2.41 32.52 -5.06
N VAL A 101 1.10 32.29 -4.95
CA VAL A 101 0.51 31.25 -4.10
C VAL A 101 0.78 29.85 -4.66
N ASN A 102 0.71 29.69 -5.99
CA ASN A 102 1.09 28.48 -6.74
C ASN A 102 0.45 27.17 -6.24
N THR A 103 -0.80 27.23 -5.74
CA THR A 103 -1.60 26.04 -5.42
C THR A 103 -2.45 25.62 -6.62
N PRO A 104 -2.97 24.39 -6.67
CA PRO A 104 -3.89 23.95 -7.71
C PRO A 104 -5.09 24.89 -7.88
N ALA A 105 -5.76 25.26 -6.78
CA ALA A 105 -6.87 26.21 -6.80
C ALA A 105 -6.44 27.57 -7.36
N ALA A 106 -5.28 28.09 -6.96
CA ALA A 106 -4.78 29.39 -7.47
C ALA A 106 -4.55 29.35 -9.00
N ARG A 107 -4.03 28.22 -9.55
CA ARG A 107 -3.86 28.07 -11.00
C ARG A 107 -5.20 28.02 -11.76
N MET A 108 -6.24 27.41 -11.16
CA MET A 108 -7.60 27.41 -11.71
C MET A 108 -8.17 28.83 -11.77
N ILE A 109 -8.08 29.57 -10.66
CA ILE A 109 -8.56 30.95 -10.56
C ILE A 109 -7.74 31.88 -11.49
N GLU A 110 -6.42 31.73 -11.58
CA GLU A 110 -5.58 32.44 -12.56
C GLU A 110 -6.13 32.29 -13.98
N LYS A 111 -6.51 31.06 -14.35
CA LYS A 111 -7.08 30.80 -15.67
C LYS A 111 -8.44 31.44 -15.86
N GLY A 112 -9.30 31.43 -14.85
CA GLY A 112 -10.57 32.12 -14.85
C GLY A 112 -10.38 33.63 -15.05
N ILE A 113 -9.50 34.25 -14.24
CA ILE A 113 -9.18 35.68 -14.34
C ILE A 113 -8.66 36.06 -15.74
N SER A 114 -7.82 35.22 -16.35
CA SER A 114 -7.30 35.44 -17.70
C SER A 114 -8.36 35.39 -18.80
N ARG A 115 -9.59 34.96 -18.48
CA ARG A 115 -10.72 34.83 -19.38
C ARG A 115 -11.85 35.83 -19.04
N LEU A 116 -11.63 36.77 -18.10
CA LEU A 116 -12.59 37.81 -17.78
C LEU A 116 -12.96 38.60 -19.03
N GLY A 117 -14.25 38.99 -19.13
CA GLY A 117 -14.80 39.64 -20.31
C GLY A 117 -15.32 38.70 -21.39
N ARG A 118 -15.20 37.39 -21.23
CA ARG A 118 -15.85 36.37 -22.08
C ARG A 118 -17.16 35.88 -21.43
N PRO A 119 -17.99 35.15 -22.18
CA PRO A 119 -19.17 34.53 -21.62
C PRO A 119 -18.81 33.65 -20.40
N VAL A 120 -19.63 33.66 -19.35
CA VAL A 120 -19.38 32.97 -18.09
C VAL A 120 -19.12 31.48 -18.29
N ASN A 121 -19.82 30.86 -19.24
CA ASN A 121 -19.61 29.43 -19.59
C ASN A 121 -18.18 29.16 -20.13
N ASP A 122 -17.59 30.13 -20.88
CA ASP A 122 -16.21 29.96 -21.37
C ASP A 122 -15.18 30.10 -20.24
N VAL A 123 -15.47 30.93 -19.24
CA VAL A 123 -14.65 31.08 -18.04
C VAL A 123 -14.71 29.80 -17.23
N GLN A 124 -15.91 29.29 -16.97
CA GLN A 124 -16.11 28.05 -16.24
C GLN A 124 -15.41 26.86 -16.92
N ALA A 125 -15.62 26.66 -18.20
CA ALA A 125 -14.96 25.58 -18.95
C ALA A 125 -13.43 25.71 -18.92
N ALA A 126 -12.88 26.92 -18.93
CA ALA A 126 -11.44 27.13 -18.83
C ALA A 126 -10.89 26.77 -17.44
N ILE A 127 -11.62 27.02 -16.36
CA ILE A 127 -11.28 26.65 -14.98
C ILE A 127 -11.33 25.14 -14.83
N GLU A 128 -12.41 24.49 -15.28
CA GLU A 128 -12.60 23.04 -15.21
C GLU A 128 -11.49 22.27 -15.95
N ASN A 129 -11.09 22.75 -17.15
CA ASN A 129 -10.00 22.14 -17.89
C ASN A 129 -8.66 22.18 -17.12
N VAL A 130 -8.37 23.29 -16.43
CA VAL A 130 -7.17 23.37 -15.58
C VAL A 130 -7.34 22.49 -14.36
N GLY A 131 -8.53 22.46 -13.76
CA GLY A 131 -8.87 21.60 -12.63
C GLY A 131 -8.57 20.14 -12.93
N ASN A 132 -9.08 19.62 -14.05
CA ASN A 132 -8.84 18.24 -14.48
C ASN A 132 -7.34 17.91 -14.62
N ILE A 133 -6.55 18.86 -15.16
CA ILE A 133 -5.10 18.68 -15.28
C ILE A 133 -4.44 18.63 -13.90
N GLU A 134 -4.86 19.48 -12.96
CA GLU A 134 -4.30 19.52 -11.62
C GLU A 134 -4.68 18.26 -10.81
N VAL A 135 -5.93 17.78 -10.94
CA VAL A 135 -6.37 16.52 -10.33
C VAL A 135 -5.54 15.36 -10.87
N ALA A 136 -5.37 15.25 -12.19
CA ALA A 136 -4.53 14.21 -12.78
C ALA A 136 -3.07 14.24 -12.28
N LYS A 137 -2.52 15.41 -11.96
CA LYS A 137 -1.21 15.55 -11.33
C LYS A 137 -1.19 15.03 -9.89
N LEU A 138 -2.25 15.27 -9.13
CA LEU A 138 -2.38 14.78 -7.75
C LEU A 138 -2.53 13.26 -7.70
N GLU A 139 -3.28 12.70 -8.63
CA GLU A 139 -3.54 11.25 -8.75
C GLU A 139 -2.33 10.46 -9.30
N LYS A 140 -1.33 11.14 -9.84
CA LYS A 140 -0.14 10.49 -10.40
C LYS A 140 0.50 9.57 -9.36
N GLY A 141 0.70 8.30 -9.73
CA GLY A 141 1.30 7.28 -8.85
C GLY A 141 0.30 6.49 -8.01
N LEU A 142 -0.94 6.97 -7.80
CA LEU A 142 -1.98 6.22 -7.09
C LEU A 142 -2.32 4.92 -7.82
N THR A 143 -2.36 4.95 -9.15
CA THR A 143 -2.60 3.76 -9.99
C THR A 143 -1.56 2.67 -9.73
N ILE A 144 -0.28 3.04 -9.53
CA ILE A 144 0.78 2.09 -9.21
C ILE A 144 0.52 1.47 -7.83
N MET A 145 0.11 2.26 -6.85
CA MET A 145 -0.23 1.74 -5.51
C MET A 145 -1.43 0.80 -5.55
N ALA A 146 -2.48 1.13 -6.32
CA ALA A 146 -3.62 0.25 -6.56
C ALA A 146 -3.16 -1.08 -7.19
N THR A 147 -2.24 -1.02 -8.16
CA THR A 147 -1.68 -2.22 -8.79
C THR A 147 -0.87 -3.06 -7.80
N ILE A 148 -0.08 -2.43 -6.92
CA ILE A 148 0.69 -3.15 -5.88
C ILE A 148 -0.27 -3.80 -4.88
N SER A 149 -1.33 -3.12 -4.46
CA SER A 149 -2.29 -3.64 -3.47
C SER A 149 -2.98 -4.93 -3.93
N GLY A 150 -3.34 -5.03 -5.21
CA GLY A 150 -3.90 -6.24 -5.80
C GLY A 150 -2.86 -7.24 -6.30
N GLY A 151 -1.75 -6.75 -6.84
CA GLY A 151 -0.70 -7.57 -7.45
C GLY A 151 0.19 -8.29 -6.45
N ALA A 152 0.52 -7.66 -5.32
CA ALA A 152 1.42 -8.27 -4.34
C ALA A 152 0.86 -9.58 -3.74
N PRO A 153 -0.43 -9.68 -3.34
CA PRO A 153 -1.03 -10.94 -2.94
C PRO A 153 -1.03 -12.00 -4.04
N MET A 154 -1.26 -11.61 -5.30
CA MET A 154 -1.23 -12.53 -6.43
C MET A 154 0.18 -13.08 -6.68
N ILE A 155 1.21 -12.24 -6.55
CA ILE A 155 2.62 -12.68 -6.63
C ILE A 155 2.96 -13.61 -5.47
N GLY A 156 2.47 -13.33 -4.26
CA GLY A 156 2.61 -14.23 -3.12
C GLY A 156 1.95 -15.59 -3.36
N PHE A 157 0.73 -15.59 -3.91
CA PHE A 157 0.02 -16.82 -4.28
C PHE A 157 0.75 -17.59 -5.40
N LEU A 158 1.29 -16.89 -6.40
CA LEU A 158 2.14 -17.51 -7.42
C LEU A 158 3.33 -18.24 -6.78
N GLY A 159 3.89 -17.67 -5.69
CA GLY A 159 4.93 -18.31 -4.90
C GLY A 159 4.50 -19.66 -4.30
N THR A 160 3.26 -19.77 -3.80
CA THR A 160 2.78 -21.07 -3.28
C THR A 160 2.63 -22.10 -4.37
N VAL A 161 2.07 -21.73 -5.52
CA VAL A 161 1.88 -22.66 -6.62
C VAL A 161 3.24 -23.15 -7.15
N THR A 162 4.17 -22.23 -7.39
CA THR A 162 5.51 -22.60 -7.90
C THR A 162 6.33 -23.39 -6.88
N GLY A 163 6.25 -23.05 -5.60
CA GLY A 163 6.92 -23.80 -4.52
C GLY A 163 6.39 -25.21 -4.37
N MET A 164 5.07 -25.39 -4.41
CA MET A 164 4.47 -26.74 -4.36
C MET A 164 4.82 -27.56 -5.62
N VAL A 165 4.74 -26.97 -6.80
CA VAL A 165 5.12 -27.66 -8.06
C VAL A 165 6.57 -28.17 -7.97
N ARG A 166 7.48 -27.32 -7.46
CA ARG A 166 8.88 -27.69 -7.27
C ARG A 166 9.03 -28.83 -6.26
N ALA A 167 8.37 -28.75 -5.11
CA ALA A 167 8.41 -29.77 -4.07
C ALA A 167 7.92 -31.14 -4.59
N PHE A 168 6.83 -31.18 -5.35
CA PHE A 168 6.32 -32.40 -5.96
C PHE A 168 7.24 -32.93 -7.07
N TYR A 169 7.84 -32.05 -7.86
CA TYR A 169 8.81 -32.45 -8.88
C TYR A 169 10.05 -33.10 -8.28
N GLU A 170 10.61 -32.51 -7.22
CA GLU A 170 11.77 -33.08 -6.50
C GLU A 170 11.42 -34.43 -5.86
N MET A 171 10.22 -34.56 -5.27
CA MET A 171 9.72 -35.80 -4.72
C MET A 171 9.55 -36.90 -5.79
N ALA A 172 8.99 -36.55 -6.95
CA ALA A 172 8.82 -37.52 -8.05
C ALA A 172 10.16 -38.05 -8.59
N ASN A 173 11.21 -37.25 -8.56
CA ASN A 173 12.55 -37.61 -9.00
C ASN A 173 13.36 -38.37 -7.94
N ALA A 174 12.99 -38.33 -6.66
CA ALA A 174 13.66 -38.98 -5.56
C ALA A 174 13.44 -40.54 -5.53
N GLY A 175 12.51 -41.04 -6.34
CA GLY A 175 12.22 -42.49 -6.44
C GLY A 175 11.73 -43.10 -5.11
N ASN A 176 12.32 -44.22 -4.67
CA ASN A 176 11.89 -44.92 -3.44
C ASN A 176 12.34 -44.24 -2.13
N ASN A 177 13.20 -43.23 -2.19
CA ASN A 177 13.68 -42.48 -1.01
C ASN A 177 12.93 -41.14 -0.88
N ILE A 178 11.66 -41.20 -0.49
CA ILE A 178 10.87 -39.99 -0.23
C ILE A 178 11.37 -39.38 1.08
N ASP A 179 12.04 -38.23 0.96
CA ASP A 179 12.43 -37.42 2.13
C ASP A 179 11.31 -36.41 2.44
N ILE A 180 10.62 -36.64 3.56
CA ILE A 180 9.54 -35.76 4.06
C ILE A 180 10.08 -34.36 4.34
N THR A 181 11.36 -34.21 4.63
CA THR A 181 12.02 -32.94 4.93
C THR A 181 12.04 -32.01 3.68
N LEU A 182 12.32 -32.60 2.50
CA LEU A 182 12.28 -31.84 1.22
C LEU A 182 10.88 -31.34 0.90
N LEU A 183 9.86 -32.18 1.07
CA LEU A 183 8.47 -31.79 0.87
C LEU A 183 8.04 -30.68 1.83
N SER A 184 8.35 -30.84 3.12
CA SER A 184 8.04 -29.86 4.15
C SER A 184 8.73 -28.52 3.90
N GLY A 185 9.99 -28.53 3.44
CA GLY A 185 10.75 -27.33 3.09
C GLY A 185 10.12 -26.54 1.94
N GLY A 186 9.72 -27.23 0.86
CA GLY A 186 9.07 -26.57 -0.28
C GLY A 186 7.68 -25.99 0.05
N ILE A 187 6.90 -26.69 0.88
CA ILE A 187 5.60 -26.18 1.37
C ILE A 187 5.81 -24.96 2.27
N TYR A 188 6.81 -25.01 3.16
CA TYR A 188 7.13 -23.90 4.05
C TYR A 188 7.55 -22.64 3.27
N GLU A 189 8.46 -22.76 2.29
CA GLU A 189 8.87 -21.68 1.39
C GLU A 189 7.64 -21.07 0.67
N ALA A 190 6.77 -21.95 0.15
CA ALA A 190 5.55 -21.55 -0.52
C ALA A 190 4.63 -20.72 0.38
N MET A 191 4.37 -21.15 1.60
CA MET A 191 3.50 -20.43 2.55
C MET A 191 4.06 -19.06 2.94
N ILE A 192 5.38 -18.94 3.12
CA ILE A 192 6.04 -17.68 3.46
C ILE A 192 5.82 -16.63 2.39
N THR A 193 5.91 -16.99 1.12
CA THR A 193 5.70 -16.03 0.01
C THR A 193 4.29 -15.45 0.00
N THR A 194 3.27 -16.26 0.32
CA THR A 194 1.89 -15.77 0.43
C THR A 194 1.73 -14.82 1.60
N VAL A 195 2.29 -15.13 2.77
CA VAL A 195 2.27 -14.23 3.93
C VAL A 195 2.93 -12.89 3.58
N GLY A 196 4.12 -12.93 2.94
CA GLY A 196 4.82 -11.73 2.47
C GLY A 196 3.98 -10.91 1.49
N GLY A 197 3.37 -11.56 0.50
CA GLY A 197 2.50 -10.91 -0.49
C GLY A 197 1.27 -10.24 0.13
N LEU A 198 0.63 -10.92 1.09
CA LEU A 198 -0.51 -10.38 1.84
C LEU A 198 -0.13 -9.16 2.67
N ILE A 199 0.99 -9.21 3.40
CA ILE A 199 1.47 -8.08 4.20
C ILE A 199 1.69 -6.86 3.31
N VAL A 200 2.42 -7.00 2.22
CA VAL A 200 2.70 -5.90 1.27
C VAL A 200 1.41 -5.38 0.65
N GLY A 201 0.50 -6.27 0.23
CA GLY A 201 -0.77 -5.89 -0.39
C GLY A 201 -1.69 -5.13 0.55
N ILE A 202 -1.81 -5.57 1.81
CA ILE A 202 -2.64 -4.92 2.82
C ILE A 202 -2.09 -3.51 3.13
N ILE A 203 -0.79 -3.37 3.34
CA ILE A 203 -0.17 -2.06 3.58
C ILE A 203 -0.40 -1.12 2.39
N ALA A 204 -0.20 -1.61 1.15
CA ALA A 204 -0.42 -0.84 -0.05
C ALA A 204 -1.89 -0.41 -0.21
N MET A 205 -2.85 -1.27 0.14
CA MET A 205 -4.28 -0.98 0.09
C MET A 205 -4.66 0.15 1.05
N PHE A 206 -4.21 0.08 2.30
CA PHE A 206 -4.47 1.15 3.27
C PHE A 206 -3.82 2.46 2.86
N ALA A 207 -2.56 2.40 2.37
CA ALA A 207 -1.84 3.56 1.90
C ALA A 207 -2.52 4.21 0.69
N TYR A 208 -3.01 3.41 -0.27
CA TYR A 208 -3.77 3.86 -1.42
C TYR A 208 -5.05 4.61 -1.01
N ASN A 209 -5.89 3.97 -0.19
CA ASN A 209 -7.15 4.57 0.27
C ASN A 209 -6.91 5.87 1.06
N TYR A 210 -5.86 5.91 1.88
CA TYR A 210 -5.47 7.12 2.60
C TYR A 210 -5.11 8.26 1.63
N LEU A 211 -4.30 7.99 0.59
CA LEU A 211 -3.90 9.00 -0.39
C LEU A 211 -5.09 9.47 -1.24
N VAL A 212 -6.01 8.56 -1.63
CA VAL A 212 -7.25 8.92 -2.35
C VAL A 212 -8.06 9.91 -1.52
N THR A 213 -8.28 9.62 -0.24
CA THR A 213 -9.01 10.54 0.66
C THR A 213 -8.34 11.91 0.77
N LEU A 214 -7.00 11.97 0.77
CA LEU A 214 -6.29 13.24 0.76
C LEU A 214 -6.47 14.01 -0.55
N VAL A 215 -6.46 13.32 -1.70
CA VAL A 215 -6.71 13.95 -3.02
C VAL A 215 -8.13 14.51 -3.07
N ASP A 216 -9.13 13.71 -2.67
CA ASP A 216 -10.53 14.15 -2.62
C ASP A 216 -10.70 15.40 -1.75
N GLY A 217 -10.01 15.46 -0.63
CA GLY A 217 -10.00 16.64 0.23
C GLY A 217 -9.43 17.89 -0.45
N VAL A 218 -8.44 17.76 -1.33
CA VAL A 218 -7.90 18.88 -2.13
C VAL A 218 -8.87 19.25 -3.25
N VAL A 219 -9.45 18.26 -3.94
CA VAL A 219 -10.44 18.48 -5.01
C VAL A 219 -11.64 19.25 -4.49
N ASN A 220 -12.23 18.84 -3.37
CA ASN A 220 -13.36 19.55 -2.75
C ASN A 220 -13.03 21.03 -2.44
N LYS A 221 -11.81 21.32 -2.01
CA LYS A 221 -11.37 22.70 -1.79
C LYS A 221 -11.23 23.48 -3.11
N MET A 222 -10.69 22.84 -4.15
CA MET A 222 -10.60 23.45 -5.49
C MET A 222 -11.98 23.82 -6.03
N GLU A 223 -12.95 22.92 -5.89
CA GLU A 223 -14.34 23.15 -6.28
C GLU A 223 -14.99 24.29 -5.49
N ALA A 224 -14.83 24.29 -4.16
CA ALA A 224 -15.35 25.38 -3.32
C ALA A 224 -14.80 26.76 -3.72
N LYS A 225 -13.49 26.85 -4.04
CA LYS A 225 -12.88 28.09 -4.51
C LYS A 225 -13.38 28.49 -5.90
N THR A 226 -13.61 27.52 -6.77
CA THR A 226 -14.20 27.76 -8.09
C THR A 226 -15.61 28.30 -7.97
N MET A 227 -16.45 27.72 -7.10
CA MET A 227 -17.80 28.22 -6.83
C MET A 227 -17.76 29.67 -6.32
N ALA A 228 -16.95 29.95 -5.30
CA ALA A 228 -16.81 31.31 -4.76
C ALA A 228 -16.34 32.33 -5.81
N PHE A 229 -15.47 31.89 -6.75
CA PHE A 229 -15.05 32.78 -7.85
C PHE A 229 -16.17 33.00 -8.88
N MET A 230 -16.95 31.98 -9.20
CA MET A 230 -18.07 32.10 -10.13
C MET A 230 -19.20 32.98 -9.53
N ASP A 231 -19.46 32.86 -8.24
CA ASP A 231 -20.42 33.70 -7.52
C ASP A 231 -19.99 35.18 -7.58
N LEU A 232 -18.70 35.46 -7.37
CA LEU A 232 -18.15 36.82 -7.50
C LEU A 232 -18.37 37.40 -8.90
N LEU A 233 -18.28 36.57 -9.96
CA LEU A 233 -18.51 37.07 -11.34
C LEU A 233 -19.99 37.31 -11.66
N ASN A 234 -20.88 36.64 -10.94
CA ASN A 234 -22.34 36.80 -11.11
C ASN A 234 -22.92 37.86 -10.17
N GLU A 235 -22.18 38.42 -9.21
CA GLU A 235 -22.61 39.55 -8.38
C GLU A 235 -22.84 40.77 -9.28
N PRO A 236 -24.05 41.35 -9.29
CA PRO A 236 -24.29 42.58 -10.08
C PRO A 236 -23.38 43.68 -9.54
N ALA A 237 -22.70 44.40 -10.46
CA ALA A 237 -21.91 45.56 -10.10
C ALA A 237 -22.84 46.61 -9.46
N SER A 238 -22.72 46.81 -8.14
CA SER A 238 -23.47 47.75 -7.34
C SER A 238 -22.86 49.15 -7.45
#